data_b5811c9cbe84d17191c10cd0f3872b7e
#
_entry.id   b5811c9cbe84d17191c10cd0f3872b7e
#
_cell.length_a   1.000
_cell.length_b   1.000
_cell.length_c   1.000
_cell.angle_alpha   90.00
_cell.angle_beta   90.00
_cell.angle_gamma   90.00
#
_symmetry.space_group_name_H-M   'P 1'
#
loop_
_entity.id
_entity.type
_entity.pdbx_description
1 polymer ?
#
loop_
_entity_poly.entity_id
_entity_poly.type
_entity_poly.pdbx_seq_one_letter_code
_entity_poly.pdbx_strand_id
1 'polypeptide(L)'
;MTGTPPPGQARVQTRITVPDPQIMVNLLGAGDEILRLVEQSLASDVHVRGNEITITGVPSDNAVAERLFSELLELIAKGETLTTDAVRRTVGMLAQGGSERPADVLTLNILSRRGRTIRPKTLGQKRYVDAIDAHTIVFGIGPAGTGKTYLAMAKAVQALQAKQVNRIILTRPAVEAGERLGFLPGTLYEKIDPYLRPLYDALHDMLDPDSIPKLMAAGTIEVAPLAYMRGRTLNDAFIILDEAQNTTAEQMKMFLTRLGFGSRIVVTGDITQVDLPGGTSSGLRTVRDILTGLDDVHFAQLSSTDVVRHRLVSDIVDAYARWDADREAQQNQGVHAVQGRTAQGGRANRRR
;
A
#
# COMPACT_ATOMS: atom_id res chain seq x y z
N MET A 1 -24.46 16.98 -7.93
CA MET A 1 -25.87 16.54 -7.99
C MET A 1 -26.43 16.64 -6.59
N THR A 2 -27.19 17.67 -6.31
CA THR A 2 -27.88 17.88 -5.03
C THR A 2 -29.15 17.04 -5.06
N GLY A 3 -29.04 15.80 -4.54
CA GLY A 3 -30.20 14.92 -4.37
C GLY A 3 -31.09 15.45 -3.24
N THR A 4 -32.34 15.77 -3.56
CA THR A 4 -33.38 16.09 -2.56
C THR A 4 -33.55 14.87 -1.65
N PRO A 5 -33.47 15.01 -0.31
CA PRO A 5 -33.63 13.88 0.60
C PRO A 5 -35.05 13.27 0.47
N PRO A 6 -35.20 11.95 0.69
CA PRO A 6 -36.50 11.32 0.67
C PRO A 6 -37.46 11.95 1.74
N PRO A 7 -38.74 12.07 1.45
CA PRO A 7 -39.70 12.70 2.36
C PRO A 7 -39.80 11.87 3.64
N GLY A 8 -39.37 12.44 4.79
CA GLY A 8 -39.57 11.85 6.12
C GLY A 8 -38.47 12.00 7.13
N GLN A 9 -37.26 12.42 6.76
CA GLN A 9 -36.17 12.62 7.73
C GLN A 9 -36.03 14.12 8.07
N ALA A 10 -36.33 14.48 9.31
CA ALA A 10 -36.16 15.84 9.80
C ALA A 10 -34.63 16.18 9.81
N ARG A 11 -34.26 17.32 9.25
CA ARG A 11 -32.91 17.86 9.42
C ARG A 11 -32.71 18.29 10.86
N VAL A 12 -31.63 17.84 11.46
CA VAL A 12 -31.23 18.20 12.82
C VAL A 12 -29.97 19.03 12.78
N GLN A 13 -29.74 19.79 13.82
CA GLN A 13 -28.56 20.62 13.99
C GLN A 13 -27.72 20.06 15.14
N THR A 14 -26.45 19.83 14.88
CA THR A 14 -25.46 19.46 15.89
C THR A 14 -24.38 20.54 15.98
N ARG A 15 -23.87 20.80 17.19
CA ARG A 15 -22.85 21.80 17.44
C ARG A 15 -21.63 21.17 18.10
N ILE A 16 -20.46 21.56 17.61
CA ILE A 16 -19.17 21.18 18.16
C ILE A 16 -18.46 22.48 18.57
N THR A 17 -18.09 22.58 19.84
CA THR A 17 -17.30 23.70 20.33
C THR A 17 -15.83 23.32 20.39
N VAL A 18 -15.00 24.07 19.70
CA VAL A 18 -13.53 23.89 19.71
C VAL A 18 -12.97 24.74 20.83
N PRO A 19 -12.23 24.15 21.81
CA PRO A 19 -11.88 24.86 23.05
C PRO A 19 -10.85 25.98 22.85
N ASP A 20 -10.01 25.90 21.81
CA ASP A 20 -8.93 26.85 21.55
C ASP A 20 -9.04 27.43 20.12
N PRO A 21 -9.04 28.77 19.98
CA PRO A 21 -9.02 29.44 18.69
C PRO A 21 -7.86 29.00 17.78
N GLN A 22 -6.70 28.66 18.34
CA GLN A 22 -5.55 28.19 17.57
C GLN A 22 -5.83 26.80 16.94
N ILE A 23 -6.54 25.94 17.66
CA ILE A 23 -6.98 24.64 17.13
C ILE A 23 -7.95 24.87 15.96
N MET A 24 -8.86 25.86 16.07
CA MET A 24 -9.76 26.22 14.99
C MET A 24 -9.00 26.68 13.73
N VAL A 25 -8.01 27.53 13.87
CA VAL A 25 -7.17 27.98 12.74
C VAL A 25 -6.50 26.78 12.05
N ASN A 26 -5.96 25.84 12.83
CA ASN A 26 -5.34 24.62 12.28
C ASN A 26 -6.37 23.71 11.61
N LEU A 27 -7.61 23.64 12.14
CA LEU A 27 -8.69 22.84 11.59
C LEU A 27 -9.23 23.41 10.28
N LEU A 28 -9.24 24.73 10.10
CA LEU A 28 -9.71 25.38 8.87
C LEU A 28 -8.65 25.33 7.76
N GLY A 29 -7.37 25.34 8.14
CA GLY A 29 -6.25 25.38 7.21
C GLY A 29 -6.02 26.77 6.57
N ALA A 30 -4.97 26.90 5.78
CA ALA A 30 -4.65 28.14 5.09
C ALA A 30 -5.77 28.53 4.09
N GLY A 31 -6.38 29.70 4.29
CA GLY A 31 -7.48 30.18 3.44
C GLY A 31 -8.67 29.22 3.39
N ASP A 32 -8.97 28.55 4.47
CA ASP A 32 -10.09 27.59 4.64
C ASP A 32 -10.02 26.37 3.70
N GLU A 33 -8.83 25.99 3.27
CA GLU A 33 -8.66 24.86 2.33
C GLU A 33 -9.11 23.51 2.92
N ILE A 34 -8.88 23.31 4.22
CA ILE A 34 -9.32 22.10 4.94
C ILE A 34 -10.84 22.11 5.10
N LEU A 35 -11.41 23.23 5.52
CA LEU A 35 -12.88 23.37 5.68
C LEU A 35 -13.59 23.07 4.37
N ARG A 36 -13.17 23.67 3.26
CA ARG A 36 -13.76 23.41 1.93
C ARG A 36 -13.68 21.95 1.53
N LEU A 37 -12.56 21.27 1.84
CA LEU A 37 -12.43 19.84 1.57
C LEU A 37 -13.40 19.01 2.43
N VAL A 38 -13.56 19.35 3.69
CA VAL A 38 -14.50 18.70 4.60
C VAL A 38 -15.94 18.89 4.11
N GLU A 39 -16.34 20.12 3.78
CA GLU A 39 -17.66 20.44 3.21
C GLU A 39 -17.97 19.64 1.94
N GLN A 40 -16.98 19.51 1.04
CA GLN A 40 -17.12 18.71 -0.19
C GLN A 40 -17.24 17.21 0.05
N SER A 41 -16.76 16.74 1.20
CA SER A 41 -16.71 15.31 1.56
C SER A 41 -17.94 14.86 2.37
N LEU A 42 -18.75 15.78 2.86
CA LEU A 42 -19.92 15.53 3.70
C LEU A 42 -21.22 15.77 2.95
N ALA A 43 -22.27 15.04 3.35
CA ALA A 43 -23.63 15.29 2.88
C ALA A 43 -24.37 16.34 3.74
N SER A 44 -23.86 16.64 4.95
CA SER A 44 -24.38 17.67 5.84
C SER A 44 -23.78 19.03 5.52
N ASP A 45 -24.55 20.09 5.70
CA ASP A 45 -24.08 21.47 5.61
C ASP A 45 -23.26 21.80 6.87
N VAL A 46 -22.08 22.39 6.68
CA VAL A 46 -21.18 22.79 7.76
C VAL A 46 -21.04 24.30 7.78
N HIS A 47 -21.19 24.92 8.94
CA HIS A 47 -20.97 26.35 9.14
C HIS A 47 -20.06 26.58 10.34
N VAL A 48 -19.04 27.41 10.18
CA VAL A 48 -18.11 27.77 11.24
C VAL A 48 -18.31 29.23 11.63
N ARG A 49 -18.44 29.50 12.93
CA ARG A 49 -18.52 30.85 13.48
C ARG A 49 -17.71 30.94 14.78
N GLY A 50 -16.61 31.68 14.75
CA GLY A 50 -15.70 31.74 15.90
C GLY A 50 -15.10 30.38 16.20
N ASN A 51 -15.37 29.85 17.38
CA ASN A 51 -14.93 28.52 17.82
C ASN A 51 -16.05 27.46 17.80
N GLU A 52 -17.15 27.72 17.12
CA GLU A 52 -18.29 26.82 17.02
C GLU A 52 -18.45 26.31 15.58
N ILE A 53 -18.60 25.01 15.43
CA ILE A 53 -18.91 24.32 14.19
C ILE A 53 -20.37 23.84 14.29
N THR A 54 -21.20 24.27 13.37
CA THR A 54 -22.60 23.88 13.26
C THR A 54 -22.78 22.95 12.07
N ILE A 55 -23.29 21.75 12.30
CA ILE A 55 -23.55 20.73 11.30
C ILE A 55 -25.06 20.59 11.15
N THR A 56 -25.58 20.71 9.94
CA THR A 56 -27.03 20.64 9.65
C THR A 56 -27.30 19.60 8.56
N GLY A 57 -28.02 18.53 8.90
CA GLY A 57 -28.30 17.43 7.98
C GLY A 57 -29.23 16.40 8.57
N VAL A 58 -29.39 15.26 7.92
CA VAL A 58 -30.09 14.12 8.52
C VAL A 58 -29.24 13.50 9.63
N PRO A 59 -29.82 12.84 10.64
CA PRO A 59 -29.06 12.34 11.80
C PRO A 59 -27.89 11.42 11.44
N SER A 60 -28.04 10.54 10.44
CA SER A 60 -26.98 9.66 9.97
C SER A 60 -25.77 10.41 9.43
N ASP A 61 -26.01 11.45 8.64
CA ASP A 61 -24.96 12.23 7.98
C ASP A 61 -24.26 13.15 8.99
N ASN A 62 -25.02 13.70 9.95
CA ASN A 62 -24.45 14.46 11.05
C ASN A 62 -23.53 13.59 11.92
N ALA A 63 -23.89 12.33 12.18
CA ALA A 63 -23.05 11.42 12.93
C ALA A 63 -21.70 11.14 12.23
N VAL A 64 -21.70 11.03 10.90
CA VAL A 64 -20.46 10.90 10.10
C VAL A 64 -19.62 12.19 10.20
N ALA A 65 -20.26 13.35 10.08
CA ALA A 65 -19.59 14.64 10.19
C ALA A 65 -19.00 14.87 11.60
N GLU A 66 -19.75 14.57 12.66
CA GLU A 66 -19.26 14.62 14.04
C GLU A 66 -18.04 13.74 14.25
N ARG A 67 -18.10 12.49 13.75
CA ARG A 67 -16.97 11.56 13.84
C ARG A 67 -15.76 12.09 13.08
N LEU A 68 -15.93 12.66 11.88
CA LEU A 68 -14.85 13.26 11.12
C LEU A 68 -14.18 14.39 11.90
N PHE A 69 -14.95 15.36 12.41
CA PHE A 69 -14.40 16.47 13.20
C PHE A 69 -13.71 15.98 14.48
N SER A 70 -14.26 14.97 15.16
CA SER A 70 -13.63 14.36 16.34
C SER A 70 -12.25 13.79 16.01
N GLU A 71 -12.12 13.05 14.90
CA GLU A 71 -10.82 12.48 14.47
C GLU A 71 -9.83 13.58 14.05
N LEU A 72 -10.27 14.63 13.34
CA LEU A 72 -9.41 15.74 12.96
C LEU A 72 -8.92 16.55 14.17
N LEU A 73 -9.78 16.80 15.15
CA LEU A 73 -9.40 17.45 16.40
C LEU A 73 -8.41 16.62 17.21
N GLU A 74 -8.56 15.29 17.21
CA GLU A 74 -7.61 14.41 17.89
C GLU A 74 -6.25 14.37 17.20
N LEU A 75 -6.20 14.41 15.86
CA LEU A 75 -4.93 14.56 15.13
C LEU A 75 -4.19 15.84 15.56
N ILE A 76 -4.90 16.96 15.63
CA ILE A 76 -4.32 18.24 16.11
C ILE A 76 -3.84 18.11 17.56
N ALA A 77 -4.66 17.51 18.43
CA ALA A 77 -4.31 17.32 19.84
C ALA A 77 -3.06 16.43 20.04
N LYS A 78 -2.83 15.48 19.14
CA LYS A 78 -1.62 14.65 19.09
C LYS A 78 -0.42 15.37 18.43
N GLY A 79 -0.56 16.65 18.08
CA GLY A 79 0.52 17.48 17.51
C GLY A 79 0.70 17.31 15.98
N GLU A 80 -0.25 16.68 15.29
CA GLU A 80 -0.18 16.54 13.84
C GLU A 80 -0.67 17.81 13.13
N THR A 81 0.06 18.22 12.11
CA THR A 81 -0.40 19.28 11.20
C THR A 81 -1.40 18.68 10.21
N LEU A 82 -2.62 19.21 10.19
CA LEU A 82 -3.60 18.79 9.20
C LEU A 82 -3.17 19.24 7.79
N THR A 83 -3.15 18.28 6.90
CA THR A 83 -2.96 18.49 5.47
C THR A 83 -4.19 18.00 4.72
N THR A 84 -4.41 18.49 3.50
CA THR A 84 -5.51 18.00 2.65
C THR A 84 -5.42 16.50 2.40
N ASP A 85 -4.21 15.92 2.37
CA ASP A 85 -3.98 14.48 2.26
C ASP A 85 -4.44 13.72 3.52
N ALA A 86 -4.10 14.22 4.71
CA ALA A 86 -4.55 13.63 5.98
C ALA A 86 -6.07 13.63 6.10
N VAL A 87 -6.74 14.73 5.73
CA VAL A 87 -8.20 14.82 5.75
C VAL A 87 -8.85 13.82 4.79
N ARG A 88 -8.37 13.74 3.53
CA ARG A 88 -8.89 12.75 2.56
C ARG A 88 -8.74 11.32 3.06
N ARG A 89 -7.62 10.99 3.70
CA ARG A 89 -7.40 9.67 4.29
C ARG A 89 -8.36 9.40 5.44
N THR A 90 -8.55 10.38 6.33
CA THR A 90 -9.52 10.27 7.43
C THR A 90 -10.92 10.00 6.90
N VAL A 91 -11.38 10.78 5.90
CA VAL A 91 -12.66 10.56 5.23
C VAL A 91 -12.74 9.16 4.61
N GLY A 92 -11.73 8.75 3.87
CA GLY A 92 -11.68 7.42 3.24
C GLY A 92 -11.72 6.26 4.25
N MET A 93 -11.04 6.39 5.39
CA MET A 93 -11.08 5.41 6.47
C MET A 93 -12.45 5.34 7.14
N LEU A 94 -13.08 6.47 7.39
CA LEU A 94 -14.44 6.52 7.96
C LEU A 94 -15.49 5.90 7.01
N ALA A 95 -15.35 6.10 5.70
CA ALA A 95 -16.23 5.53 4.69
C ALA A 95 -16.13 4.00 4.59
N GLN A 96 -14.96 3.41 4.88
CA GLN A 96 -14.76 1.97 4.88
C GLN A 96 -15.44 1.26 6.07
N GLY A 97 -15.82 1.99 7.09
CA GLY A 97 -16.47 1.46 8.29
C GLY A 97 -15.62 0.45 9.03
N GLY A 98 -15.01 0.81 10.13
CA GLY A 98 -14.18 -0.08 10.96
C GLY A 98 -14.20 0.38 12.40
N SER A 99 -13.71 -0.49 13.30
CA SER A 99 -13.53 -0.16 14.71
C SER A 99 -12.29 0.68 14.97
N GLU A 100 -11.32 0.65 14.02
CA GLU A 100 -10.07 1.39 14.14
C GLU A 100 -10.29 2.89 13.91
N ARG A 101 -9.63 3.69 14.74
CA ARG A 101 -9.73 5.15 14.67
C ARG A 101 -8.70 5.72 13.69
N PRO A 102 -9.12 6.54 12.72
CA PRO A 102 -8.20 7.22 11.81
C PRO A 102 -7.04 7.96 12.50
N ALA A 103 -7.31 8.64 13.63
CA ALA A 103 -6.29 9.32 14.39
C ALA A 103 -5.21 8.36 14.93
N ASP A 104 -5.56 7.16 15.37
CA ASP A 104 -4.60 6.17 15.86
C ASP A 104 -3.75 5.60 14.71
N VAL A 105 -4.35 5.42 13.54
CA VAL A 105 -3.63 4.98 12.32
C VAL A 105 -2.61 6.04 11.88
N LEU A 106 -3.06 7.29 11.75
CA LEU A 106 -2.25 8.37 11.21
C LEU A 106 -1.19 8.91 12.20
N THR A 107 -1.30 8.58 13.49
CA THR A 107 -0.30 8.96 14.51
C THR A 107 0.64 7.81 14.89
N LEU A 108 0.39 6.58 14.42
CA LEU A 108 1.28 5.46 14.66
C LEU A 108 2.67 5.76 14.07
N ASN A 109 3.69 5.75 14.91
CA ASN A 109 5.06 6.00 14.49
C ASN A 109 5.84 4.68 14.44
N ILE A 110 6.22 4.23 13.23
CA ILE A 110 7.09 3.07 13.05
C ILE A 110 8.55 3.49 13.20
N LEU A 111 8.94 4.55 12.50
CA LEU A 111 10.30 5.03 12.47
C LEU A 111 10.31 6.55 12.26
N SER A 112 11.13 7.26 13.05
CA SER A 112 11.36 8.70 12.86
C SER A 112 12.81 8.99 12.56
N ARG A 113 13.05 9.79 11.50
CA ARG A 113 14.38 10.21 11.12
C ARG A 113 14.37 11.63 10.54
N ARG A 114 15.26 12.50 11.02
CA ARG A 114 15.44 13.88 10.54
C ARG A 114 14.11 14.63 10.33
N GLY A 115 13.17 14.48 11.27
CA GLY A 115 11.85 15.12 11.19
C GLY A 115 10.86 14.44 10.25
N ARG A 116 11.25 13.35 9.56
CA ARG A 116 10.33 12.52 8.78
C ARG A 116 9.91 11.30 9.57
N THR A 117 8.63 11.06 9.64
CA THR A 117 8.06 9.89 10.31
C THR A 117 7.47 8.93 9.28
N ILE A 118 7.87 7.66 9.36
CA ILE A 118 7.29 6.58 8.59
C ILE A 118 6.15 6.00 9.40
N ARG A 119 4.95 5.99 8.81
CA ARG A 119 3.71 5.53 9.45
C ARG A 119 2.76 4.93 8.42
N PRO A 120 1.82 4.06 8.84
CA PRO A 120 0.71 3.65 8.00
C PRO A 120 -0.13 4.87 7.61
N LYS A 121 -0.66 4.87 6.41
CA LYS A 121 -1.51 5.94 5.88
C LYS A 121 -2.94 5.45 5.57
N THR A 122 -3.19 4.15 5.71
CA THR A 122 -4.49 3.50 5.49
C THR A 122 -4.73 2.42 6.53
N LEU A 123 -5.99 1.98 6.66
CA LEU A 123 -6.36 0.88 7.55
C LEU A 123 -5.68 -0.43 7.14
N GLY A 124 -5.62 -0.73 5.84
CA GLY A 124 -4.95 -1.93 5.33
C GLY A 124 -3.46 -1.93 5.67
N GLN A 125 -2.78 -0.78 5.52
CA GLN A 125 -1.39 -0.63 5.92
C GLN A 125 -1.18 -0.80 7.43
N LYS A 126 -2.10 -0.27 8.26
CA LYS A 126 -2.04 -0.44 9.72
C LYS A 126 -2.14 -1.92 10.10
N ARG A 127 -3.14 -2.63 9.58
CA ARG A 127 -3.32 -4.07 9.81
C ARG A 127 -2.13 -4.90 9.35
N TYR A 128 -1.52 -4.53 8.24
CA TYR A 128 -0.29 -5.16 7.77
C TYR A 128 0.88 -4.95 8.74
N VAL A 129 1.06 -3.73 9.23
CA VAL A 129 2.10 -3.42 10.23
C VAL A 129 1.85 -4.18 11.54
N ASP A 130 0.61 -4.22 12.02
CA ASP A 130 0.23 -4.98 13.22
C ASP A 130 0.48 -6.48 13.04
N ALA A 131 0.18 -7.02 11.85
CA ALA A 131 0.46 -8.42 11.53
C ALA A 131 1.96 -8.73 11.58
N ILE A 132 2.82 -7.83 11.09
CA ILE A 132 4.29 -7.98 11.18
C ILE A 132 4.76 -8.03 12.63
N ASP A 133 4.11 -7.27 13.53
CA ASP A 133 4.44 -7.31 14.95
C ASP A 133 3.99 -8.60 15.64
N ALA A 134 2.86 -9.14 15.22
CA ALA A 134 2.19 -10.26 15.88
C ALA A 134 2.64 -11.65 15.40
N HIS A 135 3.20 -11.78 14.17
CA HIS A 135 3.47 -13.07 13.56
C HIS A 135 4.92 -13.21 13.10
N THR A 136 5.40 -14.45 13.06
CA THR A 136 6.76 -14.79 12.60
C THR A 136 6.88 -14.71 11.07
N ILE A 137 5.86 -15.15 10.33
CA ILE A 137 5.84 -15.06 8.85
C ILE A 137 4.62 -14.27 8.42
N VAL A 138 4.85 -13.19 7.66
CA VAL A 138 3.78 -12.34 7.13
C VAL A 138 3.93 -12.19 5.63
N PHE A 139 2.84 -12.46 4.90
CA PHE A 139 2.72 -12.20 3.48
C PHE A 139 1.95 -10.90 3.26
N GLY A 140 2.62 -9.88 2.73
CA GLY A 140 2.01 -8.62 2.31
C GLY A 140 1.69 -8.66 0.81
N ILE A 141 0.43 -8.92 0.46
CA ILE A 141 0.00 -9.12 -0.92
C ILE A 141 -0.92 -7.96 -1.35
N GLY A 142 -0.68 -7.41 -2.53
CA GLY A 142 -1.54 -6.35 -3.08
C GLY A 142 -0.87 -5.56 -4.20
N PRO A 143 -1.59 -4.59 -4.80
CA PRO A 143 -1.11 -3.82 -5.94
C PRO A 143 0.17 -3.02 -5.66
N ALA A 144 0.87 -2.65 -6.72
CA ALA A 144 2.01 -1.73 -6.63
C ALA A 144 1.59 -0.38 -6.02
N GLY A 145 2.47 0.22 -5.20
CA GLY A 145 2.22 1.51 -4.54
C GLY A 145 1.42 1.44 -3.25
N THR A 146 1.08 0.25 -2.73
CA THR A 146 0.45 0.07 -1.41
C THR A 146 1.43 0.12 -0.25
N GLY A 147 2.73 0.31 -0.51
CA GLY A 147 3.76 0.47 0.52
C GLY A 147 4.24 -0.82 1.20
N LYS A 148 3.91 -2.00 0.66
CA LYS A 148 4.25 -3.32 1.24
C LYS A 148 5.71 -3.43 1.66
N THR A 149 6.60 -3.31 0.70
CA THR A 149 8.05 -3.44 0.89
C THR A 149 8.60 -2.32 1.77
N TYR A 150 8.13 -1.10 1.55
CA TYR A 150 8.56 0.08 2.31
C TYR A 150 8.22 -0.04 3.80
N LEU A 151 6.99 -0.44 4.14
CA LEU A 151 6.57 -0.65 5.53
C LEU A 151 7.27 -1.85 6.18
N ALA A 152 7.48 -2.94 5.44
CA ALA A 152 8.26 -4.08 5.92
C ALA A 152 9.70 -3.68 6.26
N MET A 153 10.34 -2.88 5.40
CA MET A 153 11.68 -2.36 5.65
C MET A 153 11.74 -1.41 6.83
N ALA A 154 10.74 -0.53 7.01
CA ALA A 154 10.65 0.32 8.19
C ALA A 154 10.53 -0.49 9.49
N LYS A 155 9.75 -1.58 9.47
CA LYS A 155 9.64 -2.52 10.61
C LYS A 155 10.95 -3.27 10.86
N ALA A 156 11.67 -3.67 9.81
CA ALA A 156 12.97 -4.30 9.94
C ALA A 156 14.02 -3.37 10.60
N VAL A 157 14.05 -2.11 10.15
CA VAL A 157 14.95 -1.09 10.74
C VAL A 157 14.55 -0.80 12.20
N GLN A 158 13.26 -0.71 12.50
CA GLN A 158 12.77 -0.54 13.87
C GLN A 158 13.22 -1.70 14.77
N ALA A 159 13.04 -2.95 14.30
CA ALA A 159 13.43 -4.15 15.03
C ALA A 159 14.95 -4.22 15.26
N LEU A 160 15.76 -3.82 14.27
CA LEU A 160 17.22 -3.74 14.40
C LEU A 160 17.64 -2.68 15.43
N GLN A 161 17.05 -1.48 15.39
CA GLN A 161 17.33 -0.40 16.34
C GLN A 161 16.89 -0.77 17.76
N ALA A 162 15.78 -1.50 17.91
CA ALA A 162 15.29 -2.03 19.17
C ALA A 162 16.06 -3.28 19.65
N LYS A 163 17.08 -3.74 18.91
CA LYS A 163 17.87 -4.95 19.18
C LYS A 163 17.02 -6.24 19.33
N GLN A 164 15.87 -6.28 18.68
CA GLN A 164 15.03 -7.47 18.57
C GLN A 164 15.61 -8.49 17.59
N VAL A 165 16.38 -7.99 16.60
CA VAL A 165 17.13 -8.79 15.65
C VAL A 165 18.55 -8.24 15.54
N ASN A 166 19.49 -9.08 15.10
CA ASN A 166 20.90 -8.71 14.93
C ASN A 166 21.22 -8.27 13.51
N ARG A 167 20.37 -8.61 12.55
CA ARG A 167 20.61 -8.30 11.12
C ARG A 167 19.32 -8.19 10.32
N ILE A 168 19.40 -7.50 9.20
CA ILE A 168 18.36 -7.38 8.19
C ILE A 168 18.86 -8.06 6.92
N ILE A 169 18.04 -8.92 6.33
CA ILE A 169 18.35 -9.60 5.06
C ILE A 169 17.25 -9.23 4.06
N LEU A 170 17.63 -8.53 3.00
CA LEU A 170 16.76 -8.11 1.92
C LEU A 170 17.07 -8.97 0.70
N THR A 171 16.08 -9.66 0.19
CA THR A 171 16.26 -10.54 -0.95
C THR A 171 15.14 -10.36 -1.97
N ARG A 172 15.49 -10.60 -3.24
CA ARG A 172 14.57 -10.50 -4.37
C ARG A 172 14.90 -11.60 -5.37
N PRO A 173 13.90 -12.25 -6.01
CA PRO A 173 14.19 -13.15 -7.14
C PRO A 173 14.82 -12.37 -8.29
N ALA A 174 15.90 -12.88 -8.84
CA ALA A 174 16.46 -12.37 -10.07
C ALA A 174 15.62 -12.93 -11.22
N VAL A 175 14.71 -12.15 -11.77
CA VAL A 175 13.88 -12.52 -12.92
C VAL A 175 14.31 -11.68 -14.11
N GLU A 176 14.52 -12.34 -15.24
CA GLU A 176 14.74 -11.65 -16.51
C GLU A 176 13.39 -11.09 -17.03
N ALA A 177 13.05 -9.87 -16.62
CA ALA A 177 11.91 -9.16 -17.19
C ALA A 177 12.23 -8.70 -18.60
N GLY A 178 12.05 -9.59 -19.59
CA GLY A 178 12.20 -9.28 -21.01
C GLY A 178 13.66 -9.08 -21.52
N GLU A 179 14.59 -8.74 -20.64
CA GLU A 179 16.01 -8.65 -20.96
C GLU A 179 16.76 -9.86 -20.40
N ARG A 180 17.35 -10.65 -21.28
CA ARG A 180 18.15 -11.82 -20.86
C ARG A 180 19.39 -11.32 -20.14
N LEU A 181 19.53 -11.61 -18.84
CA LEU A 181 20.72 -11.30 -18.01
C LEU A 181 22.03 -11.69 -18.69
N GLY A 182 21.99 -12.64 -19.60
CA GLY A 182 23.12 -13.06 -20.43
C GLY A 182 23.66 -12.00 -21.38
N PHE A 183 22.89 -10.98 -21.76
CA PHE A 183 23.30 -9.93 -22.70
C PHE A 183 23.92 -8.68 -22.04
N LEU A 184 23.76 -8.52 -20.73
CA LEU A 184 24.39 -7.40 -20.04
C LEU A 184 25.90 -7.68 -19.84
N PRO A 185 26.79 -6.73 -20.15
CA PRO A 185 28.21 -6.87 -19.85
C PRO A 185 28.43 -6.77 -18.34
N GLY A 186 29.47 -7.47 -17.81
CA GLY A 186 29.84 -7.39 -16.40
C GLY A 186 29.67 -8.70 -15.63
N THR A 187 30.07 -8.67 -14.37
CA THR A 187 29.91 -9.76 -13.40
C THR A 187 28.44 -10.03 -13.08
N LEU A 188 28.13 -11.20 -12.56
CA LEU A 188 26.73 -11.52 -12.12
C LEU A 188 26.21 -10.48 -11.12
N TYR A 189 27.06 -9.98 -10.24
CA TYR A 189 26.72 -8.95 -9.25
C TYR A 189 26.29 -7.62 -9.92
N GLU A 190 27.06 -7.15 -10.88
CA GLU A 190 26.77 -5.93 -11.64
C GLU A 190 25.47 -6.05 -12.45
N LYS A 191 25.13 -7.25 -12.91
CA LYS A 191 23.88 -7.51 -13.64
C LYS A 191 22.65 -7.53 -12.74
N ILE A 192 22.79 -7.88 -11.47
CA ILE A 192 21.70 -7.99 -10.50
C ILE A 192 21.48 -6.67 -9.73
N ASP A 193 22.53 -5.86 -9.60
CA ASP A 193 22.48 -4.59 -8.85
C ASP A 193 21.30 -3.68 -9.23
N PRO A 194 20.95 -3.47 -10.51
CA PRO A 194 19.80 -2.65 -10.87
C PRO A 194 18.46 -3.12 -10.25
N TYR A 195 18.28 -4.43 -10.09
CA TYR A 195 17.06 -5.00 -9.50
C TYR A 195 17.00 -4.84 -7.98
N LEU A 196 18.14 -4.59 -7.33
CA LEU A 196 18.24 -4.37 -5.89
C LEU A 196 18.20 -2.88 -5.52
N ARG A 197 18.36 -1.96 -6.48
CA ARG A 197 18.34 -0.51 -6.24
C ARG A 197 17.12 -0.01 -5.44
N PRO A 198 15.88 -0.45 -5.72
CA PRO A 198 14.74 0.01 -4.93
C PRO A 198 14.86 -0.32 -3.43
N LEU A 199 15.55 -1.40 -3.07
CA LEU A 199 15.81 -1.76 -1.68
C LEU A 199 16.85 -0.83 -1.05
N TYR A 200 17.91 -0.47 -1.80
CA TYR A 200 18.88 0.52 -1.34
C TYR A 200 18.26 1.91 -1.16
N ASP A 201 17.42 2.34 -2.10
CA ASP A 201 16.74 3.64 -2.02
C ASP A 201 15.87 3.72 -0.76
N ALA A 202 15.12 2.66 -0.45
CA ALA A 202 14.32 2.59 0.76
C ALA A 202 15.19 2.59 2.04
N LEU A 203 16.36 1.91 2.04
CA LEU A 203 17.29 1.98 3.17
C LEU A 203 17.84 3.41 3.37
N HIS A 204 18.13 4.12 2.29
CA HIS A 204 18.61 5.53 2.35
C HIS A 204 17.55 6.47 2.94
N ASP A 205 16.28 6.21 2.74
CA ASP A 205 15.19 6.96 3.39
C ASP A 205 15.13 6.70 4.91
N MET A 206 15.52 5.51 5.36
CA MET A 206 15.31 5.02 6.73
C MET A 206 16.55 5.11 7.61
N LEU A 207 17.74 4.99 7.05
CA LEU A 207 19.01 4.97 7.76
C LEU A 207 19.91 6.14 7.32
N ASP A 208 20.88 6.48 8.14
CA ASP A 208 21.88 7.47 7.77
C ASP A 208 22.73 6.96 6.60
N PRO A 209 22.86 7.70 5.46
CA PRO A 209 23.62 7.28 4.31
C PRO A 209 25.05 6.83 4.64
N ASP A 210 25.71 7.54 5.58
CA ASP A 210 27.08 7.23 6.02
C ASP A 210 27.17 5.95 6.86
N SER A 211 26.05 5.50 7.43
CA SER A 211 26.01 4.27 8.21
C SER A 211 25.75 3.01 7.37
N ILE A 212 25.03 3.14 6.24
CA ILE A 212 24.64 2.00 5.41
C ILE A 212 25.86 1.19 4.93
N PRO A 213 26.91 1.79 4.35
CA PRO A 213 28.09 1.03 3.94
C PRO A 213 28.76 0.27 5.10
N LYS A 214 28.77 0.87 6.30
CA LYS A 214 29.35 0.24 7.50
C LYS A 214 28.52 -0.95 7.96
N LEU A 215 27.19 -0.81 7.97
CA LEU A 215 26.27 -1.89 8.34
C LEU A 215 26.32 -3.05 7.34
N MET A 216 26.49 -2.73 6.06
CA MET A 216 26.65 -3.75 5.02
C MET A 216 28.01 -4.46 5.13
N ALA A 217 29.10 -3.73 5.33
CA ALA A 217 30.43 -4.30 5.53
C ALA A 217 30.51 -5.19 6.78
N ALA A 218 29.75 -4.83 7.83
CA ALA A 218 29.64 -5.62 9.05
C ALA A 218 28.68 -6.84 8.92
N GLY A 219 27.97 -6.98 7.78
CA GLY A 219 26.96 -8.03 7.61
C GLY A 219 25.70 -7.83 8.44
N THR A 220 25.52 -6.64 9.05
CA THR A 220 24.30 -6.27 9.78
C THR A 220 23.13 -6.04 8.81
N ILE A 221 23.41 -5.51 7.62
CA ILE A 221 22.45 -5.42 6.52
C ILE A 221 23.03 -6.18 5.34
N GLU A 222 22.27 -7.10 4.79
CA GLU A 222 22.62 -7.87 3.60
C GLU A 222 21.53 -7.65 2.54
N VAL A 223 21.94 -7.30 1.32
CA VAL A 223 21.06 -7.23 0.16
C VAL A 223 21.58 -8.22 -0.87
N ALA A 224 20.83 -9.26 -1.18
CA ALA A 224 21.30 -10.36 -2.01
C ALA A 224 20.17 -11.02 -2.83
N PRO A 225 20.48 -11.61 -4.00
CA PRO A 225 19.51 -12.41 -4.75
C PRO A 225 19.00 -13.60 -3.94
N LEU A 226 17.75 -14.00 -4.20
CA LEU A 226 17.11 -15.14 -3.53
C LEU A 226 17.94 -16.44 -3.63
N ALA A 227 18.64 -16.67 -4.73
CA ALA A 227 19.47 -17.85 -4.92
C ALA A 227 20.57 -18.01 -3.85
N TYR A 228 21.05 -16.89 -3.27
CA TYR A 228 22.11 -16.90 -2.24
C TYR A 228 21.60 -17.29 -0.85
N MET A 229 20.30 -17.46 -0.70
CA MET A 229 19.70 -17.95 0.54
C MET A 229 19.78 -19.49 0.67
N ARG A 230 20.10 -20.18 -0.43
CA ARG A 230 20.14 -21.66 -0.43
C ARG A 230 21.18 -22.21 0.53
N GLY A 231 20.79 -23.21 1.33
CA GLY A 231 21.68 -23.91 2.28
C GLY A 231 22.00 -23.12 3.56
N ARG A 232 21.43 -21.94 3.73
CA ARG A 232 21.64 -21.10 4.93
C ARG A 232 20.55 -21.36 5.96
N THR A 233 20.86 -21.09 7.23
CA THR A 233 19.89 -20.91 8.33
C THR A 233 20.08 -19.51 8.85
N LEU A 234 19.01 -18.72 8.84
CA LEU A 234 19.06 -17.29 9.14
C LEU A 234 18.50 -17.05 10.53
N ASN A 235 19.39 -17.03 11.54
CA ASN A 235 19.02 -16.77 12.93
C ASN A 235 19.10 -15.30 13.27
N ASP A 236 18.29 -14.86 14.24
CA ASP A 236 18.25 -13.51 14.80
C ASP A 236 18.17 -12.43 13.71
N ALA A 237 17.37 -12.69 12.67
CA ALA A 237 17.30 -11.88 11.48
C ALA A 237 15.88 -11.43 11.16
N PHE A 238 15.74 -10.21 10.65
CA PHE A 238 14.54 -9.78 9.95
C PHE A 238 14.76 -9.94 8.44
N ILE A 239 13.98 -10.82 7.82
CA ILE A 239 14.20 -11.26 6.45
C ILE A 239 13.05 -10.79 5.59
N ILE A 240 13.36 -10.10 4.47
CA ILE A 240 12.35 -9.63 3.54
C ILE A 240 12.59 -10.26 2.16
N LEU A 241 11.57 -10.92 1.62
CA LEU A 241 11.53 -11.36 0.23
C LEU A 241 10.59 -10.43 -0.55
N ASP A 242 11.18 -9.59 -1.39
CA ASP A 242 10.44 -8.68 -2.26
C ASP A 242 10.17 -9.29 -3.64
N GLU A 243 9.11 -8.82 -4.32
CA GLU A 243 8.64 -9.30 -5.63
C GLU A 243 8.45 -10.83 -5.69
N ALA A 244 7.90 -11.37 -4.62
CA ALA A 244 7.79 -12.82 -4.41
C ALA A 244 6.84 -13.51 -5.41
N GLN A 245 5.99 -12.79 -6.14
CA GLN A 245 5.20 -13.34 -7.23
C GLN A 245 6.09 -13.94 -8.34
N ASN A 246 7.34 -13.49 -8.42
CA ASN A 246 8.33 -13.96 -9.38
C ASN A 246 9.18 -15.12 -8.86
N THR A 247 8.70 -15.85 -7.86
CA THR A 247 9.28 -17.11 -7.39
C THR A 247 8.48 -18.32 -7.90
N THR A 248 9.15 -19.44 -8.09
CA THR A 248 8.47 -20.75 -8.23
C THR A 248 8.08 -21.29 -6.86
N ALA A 249 7.22 -22.33 -6.82
CA ALA A 249 6.84 -22.98 -5.57
C ALA A 249 8.06 -23.58 -4.83
N GLU A 250 9.03 -24.13 -5.56
CA GLU A 250 10.28 -24.68 -5.01
C GLU A 250 11.16 -23.57 -4.41
N GLN A 251 11.27 -22.43 -5.09
CA GLN A 251 12.03 -21.27 -4.59
C GLN A 251 11.38 -20.70 -3.33
N MET A 252 10.06 -20.57 -3.29
CA MET A 252 9.31 -20.14 -2.11
C MET A 252 9.53 -21.09 -0.93
N LYS A 253 9.38 -22.40 -1.16
CA LYS A 253 9.67 -23.43 -0.14
C LYS A 253 11.12 -23.34 0.34
N MET A 254 12.08 -23.27 -0.59
CA MET A 254 13.49 -23.11 -0.26
C MET A 254 13.74 -21.90 0.62
N PHE A 255 13.13 -20.76 0.32
CA PHE A 255 13.29 -19.54 1.10
C PHE A 255 12.66 -19.62 2.49
N LEU A 256 11.41 -20.03 2.60
CA LEU A 256 10.70 -20.10 3.88
C LEU A 256 11.39 -21.06 4.87
N THR A 257 12.01 -22.13 4.36
CA THR A 257 12.80 -23.06 5.18
C THR A 257 14.18 -22.52 5.60
N ARG A 258 14.51 -21.26 5.31
CA ARG A 258 15.68 -20.56 5.85
C ARG A 258 15.44 -19.93 7.20
N LEU A 259 14.18 -19.87 7.64
CA LEU A 259 13.80 -19.34 8.95
C LEU A 259 14.62 -20.01 10.05
N GLY A 260 15.37 -19.22 10.80
CA GLY A 260 16.12 -19.64 11.98
C GLY A 260 15.48 -19.12 13.26
N PHE A 261 16.04 -19.48 14.39
CA PHE A 261 15.57 -19.04 15.70
C PHE A 261 15.71 -17.52 15.85
N GLY A 262 14.74 -16.90 16.53
CA GLY A 262 14.75 -15.43 16.76
C GLY A 262 14.53 -14.61 15.51
N SER A 263 14.12 -15.23 14.38
CA SER A 263 13.95 -14.54 13.10
C SER A 263 12.49 -14.32 12.74
N ARG A 264 12.26 -13.31 11.87
CA ARG A 264 10.97 -13.01 11.25
C ARG A 264 11.13 -12.95 9.75
N ILE A 265 10.11 -13.37 9.00
CA ILE A 265 10.06 -13.31 7.56
C ILE A 265 8.86 -12.44 7.13
N VAL A 266 9.12 -11.49 6.25
CA VAL A 266 8.07 -10.77 5.54
C VAL A 266 8.24 -11.02 4.04
N VAL A 267 7.17 -11.48 3.41
CA VAL A 267 7.12 -11.75 1.96
C VAL A 267 6.22 -10.72 1.31
N THR A 268 6.72 -9.95 0.36
CA THR A 268 5.95 -8.92 -0.35
C THR A 268 5.80 -9.26 -1.82
N GLY A 269 4.63 -8.97 -2.40
CA GLY A 269 4.40 -9.22 -3.81
C GLY A 269 3.03 -8.78 -4.32
N ASP A 270 2.92 -8.78 -5.64
CA ASP A 270 1.69 -8.49 -6.39
C ASP A 270 1.34 -9.67 -7.31
N ILE A 271 0.31 -10.42 -6.96
CA ILE A 271 -0.11 -11.61 -7.73
C ILE A 271 -0.60 -11.30 -9.15
N THR A 272 -0.80 -10.02 -9.48
CA THR A 272 -1.21 -9.59 -10.83
C THR A 272 -0.02 -9.33 -11.75
N GLN A 273 1.18 -9.10 -11.18
CA GLN A 273 2.41 -8.75 -11.89
C GLN A 273 3.40 -9.92 -11.90
N VAL A 274 3.04 -11.02 -12.55
CA VAL A 274 3.88 -12.22 -12.63
C VAL A 274 4.68 -12.19 -13.92
N ASP A 275 6.02 -12.08 -13.82
CA ASP A 275 6.97 -12.04 -14.94
C ASP A 275 7.66 -13.39 -15.16
N LEU A 276 7.16 -14.48 -14.60
CA LEU A 276 7.72 -15.82 -14.80
C LEU A 276 7.55 -16.29 -16.24
N PRO A 277 8.48 -17.10 -16.79
CA PRO A 277 8.36 -17.68 -18.11
C PRO A 277 7.04 -18.44 -18.28
N GLY A 278 6.47 -18.39 -19.49
CA GLY A 278 5.14 -18.93 -19.80
C GLY A 278 4.91 -20.33 -19.25
N GLY A 279 3.78 -20.52 -18.57
CA GLY A 279 3.36 -21.80 -17.98
C GLY A 279 3.86 -22.07 -16.55
N THR A 280 4.76 -21.24 -16.00
CA THR A 280 5.26 -21.41 -14.63
C THR A 280 4.29 -20.77 -13.63
N SER A 281 3.80 -21.55 -12.67
CA SER A 281 2.94 -21.04 -11.60
C SER A 281 3.76 -20.24 -10.58
N SER A 282 3.24 -19.09 -10.17
CA SER A 282 3.83 -18.27 -9.12
C SER A 282 3.78 -18.98 -7.76
N GLY A 283 4.93 -19.05 -7.09
CA GLY A 283 5.04 -19.60 -5.74
C GLY A 283 4.23 -18.80 -4.72
N LEU A 284 4.06 -17.48 -4.93
CA LEU A 284 3.24 -16.63 -4.05
C LEU A 284 1.74 -16.98 -4.14
N ARG A 285 1.25 -17.41 -5.31
CA ARG A 285 -0.14 -17.89 -5.44
C ARG A 285 -0.33 -19.22 -4.72
N THR A 286 0.57 -20.17 -4.94
CA THR A 286 0.50 -21.52 -4.42
C THR A 286 0.68 -21.57 -2.91
N VAL A 287 1.56 -20.75 -2.34
CA VAL A 287 1.91 -20.80 -0.91
C VAL A 287 0.72 -20.48 0.00
N ARG A 288 -0.22 -19.66 -0.47
CA ARG A 288 -1.42 -19.33 0.29
C ARG A 288 -2.25 -20.58 0.60
N ASP A 289 -2.47 -21.41 -0.40
CA ASP A 289 -3.26 -22.63 -0.24
C ASP A 289 -2.54 -23.67 0.63
N ILE A 290 -1.20 -23.68 0.58
CA ILE A 290 -0.37 -24.63 1.34
C ILE A 290 -0.26 -24.24 2.82
N LEU A 291 -0.11 -22.94 3.14
CA LEU A 291 0.19 -22.49 4.49
C LEU A 291 -1.03 -21.92 5.24
N THR A 292 -2.20 -21.87 4.61
CA THR A 292 -3.43 -21.46 5.30
C THR A 292 -3.71 -22.40 6.47
N GLY A 293 -3.90 -21.83 7.66
CA GLY A 293 -4.17 -22.59 8.88
C GLY A 293 -2.93 -22.98 9.70
N LEU A 294 -1.73 -22.60 9.26
CA LEU A 294 -0.55 -22.70 10.13
C LEU A 294 -0.55 -21.53 11.12
N ASP A 295 -0.36 -21.85 12.40
CA ASP A 295 -0.16 -20.87 13.45
C ASP A 295 1.07 -20.01 13.12
N ASP A 296 1.02 -18.72 13.48
CA ASP A 296 2.11 -17.77 13.32
C ASP A 296 2.48 -17.43 11.86
N VAL A 297 1.60 -17.79 10.89
CA VAL A 297 1.66 -17.36 9.48
C VAL A 297 0.45 -16.52 9.15
N HIS A 298 0.66 -15.28 8.66
CA HIS A 298 -0.41 -14.36 8.33
C HIS A 298 -0.35 -13.88 6.89
N PHE A 299 -1.53 -13.78 6.25
CA PHE A 299 -1.69 -13.23 4.90
C PHE A 299 -2.43 -11.88 4.96
N ALA A 300 -1.68 -10.80 4.89
CA ALA A 300 -2.20 -9.44 4.84
C ALA A 300 -2.52 -9.05 3.38
N GLN A 301 -3.80 -8.77 3.11
CA GLN A 301 -4.25 -8.31 1.80
C GLN A 301 -4.36 -6.78 1.80
N LEU A 302 -3.60 -6.13 0.92
CA LEU A 302 -3.75 -4.72 0.62
C LEU A 302 -4.49 -4.58 -0.72
N SER A 303 -5.28 -3.53 -0.83
CA SER A 303 -6.14 -3.29 -1.99
C SER A 303 -5.79 -1.98 -2.71
N SER A 304 -6.51 -1.66 -3.77
CA SER A 304 -6.38 -0.37 -4.45
C SER A 304 -6.65 0.84 -3.52
N THR A 305 -7.45 0.66 -2.46
CA THR A 305 -7.72 1.71 -1.46
C THR A 305 -6.51 2.02 -0.59
N ASP A 306 -5.52 1.11 -0.54
CA ASP A 306 -4.27 1.27 0.19
C ASP A 306 -3.15 1.91 -0.64
N VAL A 307 -3.41 2.20 -1.90
CA VAL A 307 -2.41 2.84 -2.79
C VAL A 307 -2.12 4.26 -2.32
N VAL A 308 -0.85 4.53 -2.04
CA VAL A 308 -0.34 5.83 -1.61
C VAL A 308 0.59 6.37 -2.68
N ARG A 309 0.04 7.20 -3.55
CA ARG A 309 0.79 7.81 -4.67
C ARG A 309 0.54 9.32 -4.73
N HIS A 310 1.44 10.03 -5.40
CA HIS A 310 1.19 11.40 -5.79
C HIS A 310 -0.06 11.46 -6.68
N ARG A 311 -0.96 12.42 -6.46
CA ARG A 311 -2.23 12.54 -7.18
C ARG A 311 -2.04 12.46 -8.71
N LEU A 312 -1.06 13.18 -9.26
CA LEU A 312 -0.77 13.16 -10.68
C LEU A 312 -0.41 11.76 -11.19
N VAL A 313 0.28 10.93 -10.39
CA VAL A 313 0.60 9.54 -10.76
C VAL A 313 -0.66 8.69 -10.83
N SER A 314 -1.60 8.88 -9.92
CA SER A 314 -2.92 8.23 -9.99
C SER A 314 -3.67 8.64 -11.24
N ASP A 315 -3.74 9.95 -11.51
CA ASP A 315 -4.40 10.49 -12.69
C ASP A 315 -3.79 9.95 -14.01
N ILE A 316 -2.46 9.78 -14.06
CA ILE A 316 -1.75 9.16 -15.20
C ILE A 316 -2.16 7.69 -15.36
N VAL A 317 -2.12 6.90 -14.28
CA VAL A 317 -2.49 5.47 -14.33
C VAL A 317 -3.93 5.30 -14.82
N ASP A 318 -4.85 6.10 -14.29
CA ASP A 318 -6.26 6.08 -14.70
C ASP A 318 -6.45 6.49 -16.17
N ALA A 319 -5.63 7.42 -16.67
CA ALA A 319 -5.65 7.82 -18.08
C ALA A 319 -5.20 6.69 -18.99
N TYR A 320 -4.11 5.98 -18.63
CA TYR A 320 -3.64 4.82 -19.39
C TYR A 320 -4.65 3.66 -19.34
N ALA A 321 -5.23 3.37 -18.19
CA ALA A 321 -6.25 2.33 -18.06
C ALA A 321 -7.48 2.60 -18.94
N ARG A 322 -7.94 3.84 -19.03
CA ARG A 322 -9.02 4.23 -19.96
C ARG A 322 -8.61 4.04 -21.41
N TRP A 323 -7.41 4.46 -21.78
CA TRP A 323 -6.92 4.30 -23.15
C TRP A 323 -6.77 2.83 -23.57
N ASP A 324 -6.28 1.95 -22.68
CA ASP A 324 -6.19 0.52 -22.94
C ASP A 324 -7.59 -0.11 -23.12
N ALA A 325 -8.54 0.24 -22.26
CA ALA A 325 -9.93 -0.23 -22.38
C ALA A 325 -10.59 0.21 -23.71
N ASP A 326 -10.35 1.45 -24.13
CA ASP A 326 -10.84 1.96 -25.41
C ASP A 326 -10.24 1.19 -26.60
N ARG A 327 -8.94 0.87 -26.55
CA ARG A 327 -8.26 0.07 -27.58
C ARG A 327 -8.80 -1.36 -27.65
N GLU A 328 -9.01 -2.01 -26.53
CA GLU A 328 -9.60 -3.36 -26.47
C GLU A 328 -11.04 -3.37 -27.04
N ALA A 329 -11.83 -2.36 -26.69
CA ALA A 329 -13.19 -2.20 -27.24
C ALA A 329 -13.18 -2.02 -28.77
N GLN A 330 -12.25 -1.22 -29.30
CA GLN A 330 -12.09 -1.01 -30.75
C GLN A 330 -11.62 -2.29 -31.47
N GLN A 331 -10.68 -3.04 -30.89
CA GLN A 331 -10.21 -4.32 -31.44
C GLN A 331 -11.32 -5.35 -31.50
N ASN A 332 -12.13 -5.47 -30.43
CA ASN A 332 -13.25 -6.38 -30.36
C ASN A 332 -14.35 -6.04 -31.39
N GLN A 333 -14.63 -4.75 -31.61
CA GLN A 333 -15.57 -4.31 -32.65
C GLN A 333 -15.05 -4.62 -34.06
N GLY A 334 -13.73 -4.49 -34.29
CA GLY A 334 -13.10 -4.85 -35.56
C GLY A 334 -13.22 -6.37 -35.90
N VAL A 335 -13.04 -7.22 -34.88
CA VAL A 335 -13.18 -8.67 -35.03
C VAL A 335 -14.63 -9.09 -35.36
N HIS A 336 -15.60 -8.49 -34.69
CA HIS A 336 -17.03 -8.75 -34.98
C HIS A 336 -17.46 -8.23 -36.36
N ALA A 337 -16.92 -7.11 -36.82
CA ALA A 337 -17.21 -6.57 -38.16
C ALA A 337 -16.63 -7.46 -39.29
N VAL A 338 -15.48 -8.09 -39.08
CA VAL A 338 -14.87 -9.04 -40.02
C VAL A 338 -15.64 -10.36 -40.07
N GLN A 339 -16.05 -10.88 -38.90
CA GLN A 339 -16.86 -12.12 -38.85
C GLN A 339 -18.27 -11.95 -39.45
N GLY A 340 -18.89 -10.78 -39.30
CA GLY A 340 -20.17 -10.46 -39.93
C GLY A 340 -20.09 -10.39 -41.46
N ARG A 341 -18.99 -9.92 -42.04
CA ARG A 341 -18.78 -9.88 -43.50
C ARG A 341 -18.52 -11.26 -44.12
N THR A 342 -17.80 -12.14 -43.42
CA THR A 342 -17.57 -13.53 -43.91
C THR A 342 -18.82 -14.36 -43.85
N ALA A 343 -19.73 -14.14 -42.88
CA ALA A 343 -21.01 -14.85 -42.79
C ALA A 343 -22.01 -14.42 -43.87
N GLN A 344 -21.98 -13.21 -44.39
CA GLN A 344 -22.83 -12.74 -45.49
C GLN A 344 -22.30 -13.15 -46.87
N GLY A 345 -20.98 -13.22 -47.08
CA GLY A 345 -20.35 -13.67 -48.33
C GLY A 345 -20.60 -15.15 -48.64
N GLY A 346 -20.76 -16.01 -47.63
CA GLY A 346 -21.01 -17.46 -47.80
C GLY A 346 -22.43 -17.81 -48.19
N ARG A 347 -23.43 -16.94 -48.07
CA ARG A 347 -24.82 -17.17 -48.50
C ARG A 347 -25.10 -16.82 -49.94
N ALA A 348 -24.30 -15.98 -50.58
CA ALA A 348 -24.50 -15.56 -51.98
C ALA A 348 -24.01 -16.60 -52.99
N ASN A 349 -23.14 -17.55 -52.63
CA ASN A 349 -22.53 -18.51 -53.55
C ASN A 349 -23.20 -19.91 -53.55
N ARG A 350 -24.36 -20.10 -52.90
CA ARG A 350 -25.14 -21.34 -52.91
C ARG A 350 -26.45 -21.24 -53.74
N ARG A 351 -26.58 -20.21 -54.59
CA ARG A 351 -27.69 -20.11 -55.54
C ARG A 351 -27.16 -19.79 -56.96
N ARG A 352 -26.40 -20.71 -57.50
CA ARG A 352 -26.22 -20.85 -58.96
C ARG A 352 -26.07 -22.34 -59.26
#